data_5bba55e231c555ba530011c8019e66e8
#
_entry.id   5bba55e231c555ba530011c8019e66e8
#
_cell.length_a   1.000
_cell.length_b   1.000
_cell.length_c   1.000
_cell.angle_alpha   90.00
_cell.angle_beta   90.00
_cell.angle_gamma   90.00
#
_symmetry.space_group_name_H-M   'P 1'
#
loop_
_entity.id
_entity.type
_entity.pdbx_description
1 polymer ?
#
loop_
_entity_poly.entity_id
_entity_poly.type
_entity_poly.pdbx_seq_one_letter_code
_entity_poly.pdbx_strand_id
1 'polypeptide(L)'
;MSYLVISFSHKNIDIKMREKLAFNSDEDKDRFIKTILENEYTKEAVLLSTCNRVEIITRSSNIKISSKDIIKKLASYSRLDFDILYDRADIYDNAGAVHHLFSVASALDSLVIGETQIVGQLKDAFRFSQAKGHCSTNITRVMTFAFKCAANVRNATSLGTGSVSVASTAVAKAKDIIGNTKGVKALVIGAGEMSELTIKHLLSSGFDVVLTSRDLKKAQNLAATFLKETTRAQEIKIDVESYSELTNLLARIPVMITATSAPYPIITKENAPSASIDRYWFDIAVPRDIDENISLS
;
A
#
# COMPACT_ATOMS: atom_id res chain seq x y z
N MET A 1 25.66 18.94 4.78
CA MET A 1 24.78 17.76 4.84
C MET A 1 23.60 17.93 3.92
N SER A 2 23.37 16.95 3.06
CA SER A 2 22.39 16.99 1.95
C SER A 2 21.19 16.08 2.23
N TYR A 3 20.04 16.39 1.67
CA TYR A 3 18.93 15.44 1.58
C TYR A 3 19.23 14.41 0.49
N LEU A 4 18.87 13.18 0.75
CA LEU A 4 19.00 12.07 -0.20
C LEU A 4 17.71 11.24 -0.12
N VAL A 5 17.11 10.93 -1.26
CA VAL A 5 16.02 9.96 -1.39
C VAL A 5 16.44 8.87 -2.36
N ILE A 6 16.30 7.61 -1.93
CA ILE A 6 16.47 6.44 -2.79
C ILE A 6 15.10 5.83 -2.96
N SER A 7 14.62 5.74 -4.19
CA SER A 7 13.26 5.33 -4.50
C SER A 7 13.25 4.11 -5.42
N PHE A 8 12.46 3.13 -5.03
CA PHE A 8 12.07 1.98 -5.82
C PHE A 8 10.54 1.99 -5.94
N SER A 9 10.02 2.26 -7.11
CA SER A 9 8.58 2.42 -7.33
C SER A 9 8.09 1.56 -8.50
N HIS A 10 6.79 1.55 -8.72
CA HIS A 10 6.16 0.89 -9.86
C HIS A 10 6.71 1.38 -11.22
N LYS A 11 7.45 2.49 -11.26
CA LYS A 11 8.03 3.06 -12.48
C LYS A 11 9.34 2.40 -12.89
N ASN A 12 10.14 1.94 -11.91
CA ASN A 12 11.50 1.46 -12.13
C ASN A 12 11.72 -0.01 -11.77
N ILE A 13 10.80 -0.63 -11.00
CA ILE A 13 10.85 -2.05 -10.64
C ILE A 13 9.50 -2.74 -10.82
N ASP A 14 9.54 -4.02 -11.17
CA ASP A 14 8.34 -4.86 -11.27
C ASP A 14 7.78 -5.28 -9.91
N ILE A 15 6.62 -5.93 -9.94
CA ILE A 15 5.93 -6.35 -8.71
C ILE A 15 6.74 -7.38 -7.91
N LYS A 16 7.44 -8.32 -8.60
CA LYS A 16 8.23 -9.38 -7.94
C LYS A 16 9.40 -8.79 -7.14
N MET A 17 10.03 -7.75 -7.68
CA MET A 17 11.09 -7.03 -6.98
C MET A 17 10.51 -6.21 -5.81
N ARG A 18 9.35 -5.54 -5.99
CA ARG A 18 8.71 -4.79 -4.90
C ARG A 18 8.32 -5.70 -3.73
N GLU A 19 7.79 -6.89 -4.00
CA GLU A 19 7.46 -7.88 -2.98
C GLU A 19 8.67 -8.27 -2.13
N LYS A 20 9.84 -8.44 -2.76
CA LYS A 20 11.08 -8.75 -2.04
C LYS A 20 11.63 -7.58 -1.24
N LEU A 21 11.38 -6.34 -1.70
CA LEU A 21 11.80 -5.11 -1.04
C LEU A 21 10.86 -4.67 0.07
N ALA A 22 9.62 -5.20 0.12
CA ALA A 22 8.60 -4.77 1.07
C ALA A 22 8.99 -5.09 2.52
N PHE A 23 8.69 -4.15 3.42
CA PHE A 23 8.88 -4.31 4.86
C PHE A 23 7.52 -4.55 5.52
N ASN A 24 7.30 -5.77 6.00
CA ASN A 24 6.00 -6.23 6.48
C ASN A 24 5.82 -6.09 8.00
N SER A 25 6.90 -5.78 8.74
CA SER A 25 6.85 -5.57 10.19
C SER A 25 7.58 -4.30 10.60
N ASP A 26 7.15 -3.72 11.71
CA ASP A 26 7.81 -2.55 12.28
C ASP A 26 9.19 -2.91 12.88
N GLU A 27 9.37 -4.15 13.31
CA GLU A 27 10.65 -4.69 13.77
C GLU A 27 11.68 -4.73 12.64
N ASP A 28 11.30 -5.16 11.45
CA ASP A 28 12.19 -5.19 10.28
C ASP A 28 12.54 -3.79 9.81
N LYS A 29 11.57 -2.86 9.81
CA LYS A 29 11.82 -1.45 9.51
C LYS A 29 12.81 -0.83 10.49
N ASP A 30 12.61 -1.03 11.80
CA ASP A 30 13.48 -0.52 12.85
C ASP A 30 14.91 -1.07 12.69
N ARG A 31 15.04 -2.38 12.52
CA ARG A 31 16.32 -3.05 12.30
C ARG A 31 17.05 -2.51 11.07
N PHE A 32 16.34 -2.40 9.95
CA PHE A 32 16.94 -1.89 8.72
C PHE A 32 17.39 -0.44 8.85
N ILE A 33 16.56 0.44 9.42
CA ILE A 33 16.94 1.84 9.64
C ILE A 33 18.18 1.93 10.55
N LYS A 34 18.26 1.15 11.62
CA LYS A 34 19.44 1.10 12.47
C LYS A 34 20.69 0.73 11.68
N THR A 35 20.62 -0.28 10.82
CA THR A 35 21.81 -0.68 10.04
C THR A 35 22.27 0.42 9.09
N ILE A 36 21.37 1.17 8.44
CA ILE A 36 21.81 2.28 7.58
C ILE A 36 22.35 3.47 8.36
N LEU A 37 21.90 3.68 9.60
CA LEU A 37 22.41 4.74 10.48
C LEU A 37 23.77 4.41 11.13
N GLU A 38 24.24 3.16 11.06
CA GLU A 38 25.62 2.79 11.44
C GLU A 38 26.67 3.42 10.52
N ASN A 39 26.27 3.81 9.31
CA ASN A 39 27.16 4.51 8.38
C ASN A 39 27.42 5.94 8.87
N GLU A 40 28.68 6.31 9.04
CA GLU A 40 29.09 7.63 9.56
C GLU A 40 28.57 8.82 8.73
N TYR A 41 28.27 8.61 7.45
CA TYR A 41 27.76 9.63 6.54
C TYR A 41 26.23 9.77 6.56
N THR A 42 25.50 8.81 7.13
CA THR A 42 24.04 8.81 7.22
C THR A 42 23.58 9.17 8.63
N LYS A 43 22.81 10.24 8.79
CA LYS A 43 22.53 10.81 10.12
C LYS A 43 21.08 10.70 10.57
N GLU A 44 20.15 10.69 9.65
CA GLU A 44 18.72 10.63 9.90
C GLU A 44 18.09 9.77 8.80
N ALA A 45 17.06 8.99 9.10
CA ALA A 45 16.39 8.20 8.08
C ALA A 45 14.90 7.98 8.37
N VAL A 46 14.10 7.96 7.31
CA VAL A 46 12.70 7.52 7.27
C VAL A 46 12.57 6.48 6.17
N LEU A 47 11.92 5.37 6.46
CA LEU A 47 11.63 4.30 5.51
C LEU A 47 10.12 4.28 5.22
N LEU A 48 9.76 4.62 3.99
CA LEU A 48 8.42 4.46 3.45
C LEU A 48 8.34 3.14 2.68
N SER A 49 7.49 2.22 3.10
CA SER A 49 7.21 0.96 2.39
C SER A 49 5.71 0.81 2.21
N THR A 50 5.27 0.80 0.96
CA THR A 50 3.87 0.68 0.54
C THR A 50 3.74 -0.39 -0.55
N CYS A 51 2.52 -0.66 -1.01
CA CYS A 51 2.30 -1.56 -2.15
C CYS A 51 2.98 -1.10 -3.45
N ASN A 52 3.18 0.21 -3.63
CA ASN A 52 3.65 0.79 -4.88
C ASN A 52 5.07 1.33 -4.83
N ARG A 53 5.69 1.46 -3.65
CA ARG A 53 7.04 1.98 -3.49
C ARG A 53 7.72 1.60 -2.19
N VAL A 54 9.04 1.53 -2.26
CA VAL A 54 9.92 1.52 -1.11
C VAL A 54 10.89 2.69 -1.26
N GLU A 55 10.88 3.61 -0.28
CA GLU A 55 11.74 4.80 -0.32
C GLU A 55 12.48 4.98 1.00
N ILE A 56 13.75 5.32 0.90
CA ILE A 56 14.59 5.71 2.02
C ILE A 56 14.88 7.20 1.90
N ILE A 57 14.34 7.99 2.83
CA ILE A 57 14.52 9.44 2.94
C ILE A 57 15.54 9.68 4.03
N THR A 58 16.67 10.31 3.70
CA THR A 58 17.79 10.43 4.63
C THR A 58 18.54 11.76 4.52
N ARG A 59 19.35 12.03 5.54
CA ARG A 59 20.35 13.10 5.56
C ARG A 59 21.75 12.50 5.49
N SER A 60 22.53 12.95 4.52
CA SER A 60 23.88 12.45 4.30
C SER A 60 24.90 13.57 4.19
N SER A 61 26.11 13.31 4.72
CA SER A 61 27.29 14.15 4.48
C SER A 61 28.08 13.72 3.24
N ASN A 62 27.84 12.51 2.71
CA ASN A 62 28.40 12.01 1.46
C ASN A 62 27.38 11.15 0.71
N ILE A 63 26.69 11.78 -0.26
CA ILE A 63 25.62 11.17 -1.03
C ILE A 63 26.06 9.88 -1.73
N LYS A 64 27.23 9.90 -2.39
CA LYS A 64 27.73 8.76 -3.16
C LYS A 64 28.03 7.54 -2.29
N ILE A 65 28.60 7.75 -1.11
CA ILE A 65 28.87 6.66 -0.18
C ILE A 65 27.58 6.15 0.45
N SER A 66 26.73 7.06 0.94
CA SER A 66 25.47 6.68 1.58
C SER A 66 24.52 5.96 0.63
N SER A 67 24.37 6.42 -0.63
CA SER A 67 23.49 5.75 -1.58
C SER A 67 23.94 4.32 -1.87
N LYS A 68 25.23 4.11 -2.12
CA LYS A 68 25.79 2.77 -2.33
C LYS A 68 25.63 1.85 -1.13
N ASP A 69 25.90 2.35 0.07
CA ASP A 69 25.78 1.58 1.31
C ASP A 69 24.33 1.17 1.58
N ILE A 70 23.38 2.11 1.44
CA ILE A 70 21.95 1.85 1.63
C ILE A 70 21.46 0.81 0.63
N ILE A 71 21.79 0.94 -0.66
CA ILE A 71 21.36 -0.03 -1.69
C ILE A 71 21.99 -1.39 -1.44
N LYS A 72 23.26 -1.46 -1.01
CA LYS A 72 23.93 -2.72 -0.64
C LYS A 72 23.21 -3.43 0.52
N LYS A 73 22.83 -2.68 1.56
CA LYS A 73 22.06 -3.21 2.70
C LYS A 73 20.68 -3.66 2.29
N LEU A 74 20.02 -2.90 1.40
CA LEU A 74 18.72 -3.27 0.84
C LEU A 74 18.80 -4.54 -0.03
N ALA A 75 19.85 -4.68 -0.84
CA ALA A 75 20.15 -5.90 -1.61
C ALA A 75 20.30 -7.12 -0.70
N SER A 76 21.03 -6.97 0.40
CA SER A 76 21.20 -8.03 1.40
C SER A 76 19.88 -8.40 2.08
N TYR A 77 19.07 -7.40 2.45
CA TYR A 77 17.75 -7.60 3.06
C TYR A 77 16.80 -8.37 2.13
N SER A 78 16.70 -7.93 0.88
CA SER A 78 15.77 -8.46 -0.12
C SER A 78 16.27 -9.73 -0.85
N ARG A 79 17.54 -10.11 -0.63
CA ARG A 79 18.23 -11.16 -1.38
C ARG A 79 18.23 -10.93 -2.89
N LEU A 80 18.31 -9.67 -3.29
CA LEU A 80 18.46 -9.25 -4.68
C LEU A 80 19.92 -8.90 -4.97
N ASP A 81 20.28 -8.95 -6.25
CA ASP A 81 21.61 -8.55 -6.70
C ASP A 81 21.80 -7.03 -6.54
N PHE A 82 22.98 -6.62 -6.06
CA PHE A 82 23.30 -5.21 -5.84
C PHE A 82 23.31 -4.40 -7.13
N ASP A 83 23.91 -4.92 -8.19
CA ASP A 83 24.06 -4.17 -9.44
C ASP A 83 22.69 -3.96 -10.10
N ILE A 84 21.84 -4.98 -10.05
CA ILE A 84 20.45 -4.88 -10.53
C ILE A 84 19.68 -3.79 -9.74
N LEU A 85 19.80 -3.79 -8.41
CA LEU A 85 19.11 -2.77 -7.59
C LEU A 85 19.70 -1.38 -7.82
N TYR A 86 21.02 -1.28 -7.95
CA TYR A 86 21.69 0.00 -8.16
C TYR A 86 21.28 0.64 -9.48
N ASP A 87 21.18 -0.14 -10.55
CA ASP A 87 20.76 0.32 -11.88
C ASP A 87 19.27 0.71 -11.94
N ARG A 88 18.46 0.14 -11.04
CA ARG A 88 17.02 0.41 -10.96
C ARG A 88 16.65 1.49 -9.94
N ALA A 89 17.59 1.92 -9.10
CA ALA A 89 17.32 2.92 -8.08
C ALA A 89 17.20 4.31 -8.67
N ASP A 90 16.09 5.00 -8.39
CA ASP A 90 16.03 6.45 -8.57
C ASP A 90 16.67 7.11 -7.35
N ILE A 91 17.76 7.82 -7.58
CA ILE A 91 18.52 8.51 -6.54
C ILE A 91 18.36 10.02 -6.72
N TYR A 92 17.66 10.63 -5.76
CA TYR A 92 17.44 12.07 -5.74
C TYR A 92 18.29 12.71 -4.65
N ASP A 93 18.91 13.83 -4.94
CA ASP A 93 19.69 14.58 -3.96
C ASP A 93 19.24 16.04 -3.82
N ASN A 94 19.55 16.65 -2.71
CA ASN A 94 19.34 18.06 -2.41
C ASN A 94 17.97 18.60 -2.86
N ALA A 95 17.94 19.51 -3.85
CA ALA A 95 16.70 20.08 -4.38
C ALA A 95 15.84 19.01 -5.07
N GLY A 96 16.47 18.05 -5.77
CA GLY A 96 15.77 16.91 -6.38
C GLY A 96 15.08 16.03 -5.34
N ALA A 97 15.77 15.75 -4.21
CA ALA A 97 15.19 14.99 -3.10
C ALA A 97 13.98 15.70 -2.46
N VAL A 98 14.08 17.01 -2.26
CA VAL A 98 12.96 17.82 -1.72
C VAL A 98 11.80 17.86 -2.71
N HIS A 99 12.07 18.08 -4.00
CA HIS A 99 11.05 18.09 -5.04
C HIS A 99 10.32 16.73 -5.12
N HIS A 100 11.09 15.63 -5.16
CA HIS A 100 10.52 14.29 -5.19
C HIS A 100 9.64 14.03 -3.97
N LEU A 101 10.13 14.32 -2.77
CA LEU A 101 9.37 14.15 -1.53
C LEU A 101 8.05 14.94 -1.54
N PHE A 102 8.06 16.18 -2.05
CA PHE A 102 6.86 17.01 -2.15
C PHE A 102 5.88 16.46 -3.19
N SER A 103 6.38 15.93 -4.30
CA SER A 103 5.57 15.28 -5.34
C SER A 103 4.90 14.01 -4.80
N VAL A 104 5.64 13.18 -4.06
CA VAL A 104 5.11 11.98 -3.39
C VAL A 104 4.06 12.36 -2.34
N ALA A 105 4.37 13.31 -1.45
CA ALA A 105 3.44 13.77 -0.43
C ALA A 105 2.15 14.36 -1.03
N SER A 106 2.24 14.99 -2.19
CA SER A 106 1.10 15.55 -2.91
C SER A 106 0.37 14.56 -3.80
N ALA A 107 0.77 13.27 -3.78
CA ALA A 107 0.22 12.20 -4.62
C ALA A 107 0.35 12.44 -6.13
N LEU A 108 1.31 13.27 -6.56
CA LEU A 108 1.60 13.55 -7.97
C LEU A 108 2.50 12.47 -8.59
N ASP A 109 3.21 11.70 -7.75
CA ASP A 109 4.08 10.60 -8.14
C ASP A 109 3.49 9.22 -7.78
N SER A 110 2.20 9.11 -7.59
CA SER A 110 1.49 7.86 -7.27
C SER A 110 1.06 7.14 -8.55
N LEU A 111 0.87 5.79 -8.44
CA LEU A 111 0.30 4.97 -9.52
C LEU A 111 -1.06 5.51 -9.96
N VAL A 112 -1.83 5.98 -8.99
CA VAL A 112 -3.07 6.70 -9.19
C VAL A 112 -2.86 8.14 -8.69
N ILE A 113 -2.80 9.09 -9.64
CA ILE A 113 -2.57 10.50 -9.30
C ILE A 113 -3.69 11.04 -8.43
N GLY A 114 -3.33 11.69 -7.31
CA GLY A 114 -4.30 12.22 -6.36
C GLY A 114 -4.76 11.24 -5.27
N GLU A 115 -4.19 10.03 -5.20
CA GLU A 115 -4.49 9.06 -4.14
C GLU A 115 -4.13 9.62 -2.76
N THR A 116 -5.14 9.77 -1.88
CA THR A 116 -4.95 10.43 -0.59
C THR A 116 -4.21 9.59 0.45
N GLN A 117 -4.11 8.28 0.23
CA GLN A 117 -3.49 7.34 1.18
C GLN A 117 -1.99 7.56 1.34
N ILE A 118 -1.28 7.92 0.28
CA ILE A 118 0.18 8.08 0.34
C ILE A 118 0.64 9.11 1.37
N VAL A 119 -0.11 10.20 1.54
CA VAL A 119 0.23 11.22 2.55
C VAL A 119 0.05 10.68 3.98
N GLY A 120 -0.97 9.82 4.20
CA GLY A 120 -1.18 9.11 5.46
C GLY A 120 0.00 8.17 5.75
N GLN A 121 0.33 7.29 4.80
CA GLN A 121 1.44 6.34 4.90
C GLN A 121 2.79 7.03 5.13
N LEU A 122 3.03 8.15 4.46
CA LEU A 122 4.24 8.94 4.67
C LEU A 122 4.30 9.59 6.07
N LYS A 123 3.15 10.05 6.60
CA LYS A 123 3.06 10.55 7.98
C LYS A 123 3.34 9.45 9.00
N ASP A 124 2.82 8.26 8.79
CA ASP A 124 3.01 7.13 9.71
C ASP A 124 4.46 6.64 9.69
N ALA A 125 5.09 6.54 8.51
CA ALA A 125 6.52 6.25 8.38
C ALA A 125 7.40 7.28 9.10
N PHE A 126 7.04 8.56 8.98
CA PHE A 126 7.75 9.64 9.67
C PHE A 126 7.56 9.58 11.20
N ARG A 127 6.32 9.39 11.68
CA ARG A 127 6.03 9.24 13.12
C ARG A 127 6.76 8.04 13.72
N PHE A 128 6.77 6.92 13.00
CA PHE A 128 7.53 5.74 13.40
C PHE A 128 9.02 6.06 13.59
N SER A 129 9.65 6.69 12.59
CA SER A 129 11.06 7.06 12.67
C SER A 129 11.35 8.06 13.79
N GLN A 130 10.45 9.01 14.06
CA GLN A 130 10.57 9.93 15.21
C GLN A 130 10.48 9.19 16.54
N ALA A 131 9.49 8.32 16.70
CA ALA A 131 9.28 7.57 17.94
C ALA A 131 10.45 6.64 18.27
N LYS A 132 11.15 6.14 17.24
CA LYS A 132 12.35 5.30 17.37
C LYS A 132 13.66 6.09 17.46
N GLY A 133 13.63 7.42 17.34
CA GLY A 133 14.82 8.27 17.39
C GLY A 133 15.68 8.23 16.12
N HIS A 134 15.13 7.78 14.98
CA HIS A 134 15.85 7.67 13.71
C HIS A 134 15.91 8.97 12.93
N CYS A 135 15.14 9.97 13.29
CA CYS A 135 15.17 11.29 12.68
C CYS A 135 15.07 12.41 13.72
N SER A 136 15.61 13.56 13.38
CA SER A 136 15.68 14.75 14.22
C SER A 136 15.23 16.00 13.47
N THR A 137 15.78 17.15 13.79
CA THR A 137 15.30 18.46 13.33
C THR A 137 15.25 18.62 11.80
N ASN A 138 16.22 18.06 11.05
CA ASN A 138 16.30 18.33 9.61
C ASN A 138 15.25 17.56 8.82
N ILE A 139 15.12 16.25 9.08
CA ILE A 139 14.06 15.44 8.47
C ILE A 139 12.69 15.94 8.92
N THR A 140 12.52 16.28 10.21
CA THR A 140 11.28 16.85 10.73
C THR A 140 10.89 18.12 9.97
N ARG A 141 11.85 18.99 9.68
CA ARG A 141 11.60 20.24 8.95
C ARG A 141 11.10 19.96 7.52
N VAL A 142 11.81 19.13 6.74
CA VAL A 142 11.43 18.85 5.35
C VAL A 142 10.11 18.12 5.26
N MET A 143 9.84 17.16 6.16
CA MET A 143 8.57 16.44 6.21
C MET A 143 7.40 17.36 6.54
N THR A 144 7.57 18.28 7.49
CA THR A 144 6.55 19.28 7.84
C THR A 144 6.20 20.16 6.63
N PHE A 145 7.21 20.61 5.88
CA PHE A 145 6.97 21.39 4.67
C PHE A 145 6.32 20.56 3.55
N ALA A 146 6.70 19.28 3.39
CA ALA A 146 6.08 18.38 2.43
C ALA A 146 4.58 18.19 2.73
N PHE A 147 4.21 18.00 4.00
CA PHE A 147 2.80 17.88 4.40
C PHE A 147 2.01 19.18 4.21
N LYS A 148 2.63 20.34 4.46
CA LYS A 148 2.02 21.64 4.14
C LYS A 148 1.82 21.82 2.63
N CYS A 149 2.82 21.45 1.83
CA CYS A 149 2.71 21.49 0.38
C CYS A 149 1.56 20.61 -0.10
N ALA A 150 1.48 19.37 0.37
CA ALA A 150 0.41 18.43 0.04
C ALA A 150 -0.98 18.98 0.38
N ALA A 151 -1.13 19.64 1.54
CA ALA A 151 -2.38 20.28 1.92
C ALA A 151 -2.74 21.46 0.99
N ASN A 152 -1.76 22.31 0.65
CA ASN A 152 -1.96 23.43 -0.26
C ASN A 152 -2.34 22.96 -1.67
N VAL A 153 -1.65 21.96 -2.21
CA VAL A 153 -1.97 21.36 -3.52
C VAL A 153 -3.40 20.83 -3.53
N ARG A 154 -3.80 20.11 -2.49
CA ARG A 154 -5.17 19.56 -2.37
C ARG A 154 -6.23 20.66 -2.29
N ASN A 155 -5.95 21.73 -1.54
CA ASN A 155 -6.90 22.85 -1.41
C ASN A 155 -6.98 23.73 -2.65
N ALA A 156 -5.89 23.82 -3.43
CA ALA A 156 -5.82 24.67 -4.62
C ALA A 156 -6.24 23.94 -5.91
N THR A 157 -6.46 22.63 -5.85
CA THR A 157 -6.78 21.80 -7.03
C THR A 157 -7.93 20.84 -6.73
N SER A 158 -8.47 20.22 -7.78
CA SER A 158 -9.43 19.10 -7.65
C SER A 158 -8.76 17.76 -7.30
N LEU A 159 -7.43 17.72 -7.07
CA LEU A 159 -6.72 16.54 -6.66
C LEU A 159 -7.25 16.01 -5.32
N GLY A 160 -7.74 14.77 -5.32
CA GLY A 160 -8.34 14.13 -4.15
C GLY A 160 -9.84 14.37 -3.95
N THR A 161 -10.51 15.19 -4.78
CA THR A 161 -11.97 15.38 -4.71
C THR A 161 -12.78 14.27 -5.36
N GLY A 162 -12.12 13.42 -6.18
CA GLY A 162 -12.70 12.17 -6.66
C GLY A 162 -11.67 11.09 -6.43
N SER A 163 -11.54 10.62 -5.17
CA SER A 163 -10.41 9.78 -4.76
C SER A 163 -10.30 8.51 -5.62
N VAL A 164 -9.55 8.62 -6.70
CA VAL A 164 -9.11 7.45 -7.46
C VAL A 164 -8.03 6.80 -6.62
N SER A 165 -8.30 5.61 -6.12
CA SER A 165 -7.36 4.76 -5.40
C SER A 165 -7.26 3.43 -6.12
N VAL A 166 -6.25 2.60 -5.79
CA VAL A 166 -6.19 1.23 -6.32
C VAL A 166 -7.49 0.49 -6.01
N ALA A 167 -8.06 0.68 -4.81
CA ALA A 167 -9.33 0.11 -4.41
C ALA A 167 -10.49 0.60 -5.29
N SER A 168 -10.60 1.92 -5.52
CA SER A 168 -11.66 2.47 -6.37
C SER A 168 -11.53 2.03 -7.83
N THR A 169 -10.30 1.89 -8.33
CA THR A 169 -10.02 1.39 -9.68
C THR A 169 -10.45 -0.07 -9.83
N ALA A 170 -10.11 -0.92 -8.85
CA ALA A 170 -10.53 -2.32 -8.83
C ALA A 170 -12.07 -2.44 -8.81
N VAL A 171 -12.74 -1.64 -7.96
CA VAL A 171 -14.21 -1.62 -7.89
C VAL A 171 -14.84 -1.09 -9.17
N ALA A 172 -14.30 -0.04 -9.79
CA ALA A 172 -14.79 0.47 -11.07
C ALA A 172 -14.67 -0.60 -12.16
N LYS A 173 -13.54 -1.31 -12.21
CA LYS A 173 -13.35 -2.41 -13.16
C LYS A 173 -14.34 -3.57 -12.91
N ALA A 174 -14.55 -3.93 -11.64
CA ALA A 174 -15.54 -4.95 -11.27
C ALA A 174 -16.95 -4.53 -11.71
N LYS A 175 -17.32 -3.26 -11.50
CA LYS A 175 -18.60 -2.71 -11.94
C LYS A 175 -18.75 -2.74 -13.45
N ASP A 176 -17.71 -2.38 -14.21
CA ASP A 176 -17.74 -2.41 -15.67
C ASP A 176 -17.96 -3.82 -16.21
N ILE A 177 -17.36 -4.82 -15.57
CA ILE A 177 -17.51 -6.23 -15.97
C ILE A 177 -18.90 -6.77 -15.62
N ILE A 178 -19.38 -6.49 -14.42
CA ILE A 178 -20.66 -7.01 -13.91
C ILE A 178 -21.87 -6.27 -14.51
N GLY A 179 -21.73 -4.99 -14.81
CA GLY A 179 -22.81 -4.13 -15.30
C GLY A 179 -23.79 -3.74 -14.19
N ASN A 180 -24.84 -4.53 -13.96
CA ASN A 180 -25.79 -4.29 -12.88
C ASN A 180 -25.31 -4.92 -11.58
N THR A 181 -24.85 -4.10 -10.66
CA THR A 181 -24.25 -4.52 -9.38
C THR A 181 -25.26 -4.73 -8.26
N LYS A 182 -26.52 -4.30 -8.43
CA LYS A 182 -27.54 -4.35 -7.37
C LYS A 182 -27.82 -5.79 -6.93
N GLY A 183 -27.53 -6.09 -5.65
CA GLY A 183 -27.70 -7.43 -5.08
C GLY A 183 -26.59 -8.43 -5.44
N VAL A 184 -25.57 -8.02 -6.21
CA VAL A 184 -24.41 -8.85 -6.49
C VAL A 184 -23.48 -8.81 -5.29
N LYS A 185 -23.12 -10.01 -4.78
CA LYS A 185 -22.16 -10.12 -3.67
C LYS A 185 -20.72 -9.92 -4.17
N ALA A 186 -19.96 -9.14 -3.42
CA ALA A 186 -18.52 -8.97 -3.61
C ALA A 186 -17.79 -9.39 -2.32
N LEU A 187 -16.83 -10.30 -2.43
CA LEU A 187 -15.99 -10.76 -1.32
C LEU A 187 -14.82 -9.80 -1.13
N VAL A 188 -14.62 -9.33 0.09
CA VAL A 188 -13.43 -8.59 0.51
C VAL A 188 -12.64 -9.45 1.50
N ILE A 189 -11.35 -9.66 1.19
CA ILE A 189 -10.45 -10.43 2.07
C ILE A 189 -9.45 -9.47 2.71
N GLY A 190 -9.49 -9.38 4.04
CA GLY A 190 -8.69 -8.47 4.85
C GLY A 190 -9.55 -7.47 5.61
N ALA A 191 -9.02 -6.90 6.70
CA ALA A 191 -9.71 -5.92 7.53
C ALA A 191 -8.79 -4.71 7.86
N GLY A 192 -7.94 -4.34 6.90
CA GLY A 192 -7.06 -3.17 6.96
C GLY A 192 -7.67 -1.94 6.29
N GLU A 193 -6.89 -0.87 6.22
CA GLU A 193 -7.27 0.41 5.62
C GLU A 193 -7.71 0.26 4.15
N MET A 194 -6.97 -0.53 3.35
CA MET A 194 -7.33 -0.79 1.94
C MET A 194 -8.65 -1.55 1.82
N SER A 195 -8.93 -2.49 2.74
CA SER A 195 -10.20 -3.22 2.77
C SER A 195 -11.36 -2.30 3.12
N GLU A 196 -11.16 -1.38 4.09
CA GLU A 196 -12.15 -0.36 4.47
C GLU A 196 -12.52 0.51 3.27
N LEU A 197 -11.51 1.01 2.55
CA LEU A 197 -11.72 1.82 1.35
C LEU A 197 -12.42 1.03 0.24
N THR A 198 -12.03 -0.23 0.04
CA THR A 198 -12.68 -1.14 -0.92
C THR A 198 -14.16 -1.35 -0.61
N ILE A 199 -14.49 -1.62 0.66
CA ILE A 199 -15.87 -1.77 1.13
C ILE A 199 -16.68 -0.51 0.84
N LYS A 200 -16.14 0.66 1.16
CA LYS A 200 -16.80 1.94 0.89
C LYS A 200 -17.14 2.12 -0.58
N HIS A 201 -16.20 1.80 -1.47
CA HIS A 201 -16.44 1.91 -2.92
C HIS A 201 -17.40 0.85 -3.45
N LEU A 202 -17.36 -0.39 -2.96
CA LEU A 202 -18.28 -1.45 -3.33
C LEU A 202 -19.72 -1.08 -2.94
N LEU A 203 -19.95 -0.67 -1.71
CA LEU A 203 -21.26 -0.24 -1.22
C LEU A 203 -21.82 0.96 -2.00
N SER A 204 -20.98 1.96 -2.27
CA SER A 204 -21.36 3.12 -3.08
C SER A 204 -21.65 2.76 -4.54
N SER A 205 -21.12 1.64 -5.03
CA SER A 205 -21.36 1.09 -6.36
C SER A 205 -22.53 0.11 -6.41
N GLY A 206 -23.22 -0.16 -5.29
CA GLY A 206 -24.42 -0.97 -5.21
C GLY A 206 -24.18 -2.47 -4.99
N PHE A 207 -22.97 -2.91 -4.70
CA PHE A 207 -22.68 -4.29 -4.32
C PHE A 207 -23.12 -4.59 -2.88
N ASP A 208 -23.55 -5.83 -2.64
CA ASP A 208 -23.63 -6.41 -1.31
C ASP A 208 -22.22 -6.93 -0.94
N VAL A 209 -21.73 -6.63 0.26
CA VAL A 209 -20.36 -6.99 0.67
C VAL A 209 -20.35 -8.19 1.57
N VAL A 210 -19.46 -9.14 1.31
CA VAL A 210 -19.08 -10.21 2.25
C VAL A 210 -17.64 -9.97 2.66
N LEU A 211 -17.40 -9.77 3.94
CA LEU A 211 -16.08 -9.50 4.50
C LEU A 211 -15.55 -10.72 5.23
N THR A 212 -14.31 -11.09 4.97
CA THR A 212 -13.61 -12.13 5.73
C THR A 212 -12.18 -11.68 6.09
N SER A 213 -11.70 -12.14 7.23
CA SER A 213 -10.33 -11.90 7.69
C SER A 213 -9.91 -12.98 8.66
N ARG A 214 -8.60 -13.25 8.76
CA ARG A 214 -8.04 -14.12 9.82
C ARG A 214 -8.38 -13.62 11.23
N ASP A 215 -8.43 -12.30 11.39
CA ASP A 215 -8.93 -11.67 12.62
C ASP A 215 -10.42 -11.33 12.46
N LEU A 216 -11.26 -12.26 12.88
CA LEU A 216 -12.72 -12.12 12.81
C LEU A 216 -13.23 -10.91 13.60
N LYS A 217 -12.64 -10.62 14.76
CA LYS A 217 -13.05 -9.46 15.58
C LYS A 217 -12.78 -8.14 14.85
N LYS A 218 -11.61 -8.05 14.20
CA LYS A 218 -11.26 -6.87 13.41
C LYS A 218 -12.22 -6.68 12.24
N ALA A 219 -12.60 -7.76 11.54
CA ALA A 219 -13.59 -7.72 10.47
C ALA A 219 -14.97 -7.29 10.99
N GLN A 220 -15.43 -7.83 12.12
CA GLN A 220 -16.71 -7.44 12.73
C GLN A 220 -16.73 -5.97 13.15
N ASN A 221 -15.65 -5.48 13.75
CA ASN A 221 -15.52 -4.07 14.13
C ASN A 221 -15.56 -3.17 12.89
N LEU A 222 -14.86 -3.54 11.84
CA LEU A 222 -14.86 -2.79 10.58
C LEU A 222 -16.27 -2.75 9.95
N ALA A 223 -16.96 -3.87 9.86
CA ALA A 223 -18.34 -3.91 9.36
C ALA A 223 -19.30 -3.04 10.21
N ALA A 224 -19.13 -3.07 11.53
CA ALA A 224 -19.94 -2.29 12.46
C ALA A 224 -19.77 -0.77 12.27
N THR A 225 -18.62 -0.27 11.81
CA THR A 225 -18.43 1.16 11.53
C THR A 225 -19.33 1.62 10.40
N PHE A 226 -19.40 0.87 9.32
CA PHE A 226 -20.27 1.17 8.17
C PHE A 226 -21.76 1.12 8.53
N LEU A 227 -22.17 0.14 9.34
CA LEU A 227 -23.57 0.00 9.78
C LEU A 227 -24.03 1.15 10.68
N LYS A 228 -23.10 1.77 11.44
CA LYS A 228 -23.40 2.93 12.30
C LYS A 228 -23.48 4.25 11.53
N GLU A 229 -22.70 4.40 10.46
CA GLU A 229 -22.66 5.61 9.64
C GLU A 229 -23.83 5.71 8.65
N THR A 230 -24.61 4.63 8.50
CA THR A 230 -25.68 4.57 7.55
C THR A 230 -26.93 5.29 8.06
N THR A 231 -27.30 6.37 7.41
CA THR A 231 -28.63 7.00 7.58
C THR A 231 -29.71 6.12 6.96
N ARG A 232 -30.93 6.15 7.52
CA ARG A 232 -32.11 5.30 7.17
C ARG A 232 -32.49 5.20 5.67
N ALA A 233 -31.79 5.87 4.78
CA ALA A 233 -32.11 5.96 3.36
C ALA A 233 -31.34 4.97 2.44
N GLN A 234 -30.29 4.29 2.94
CA GLN A 234 -29.52 3.31 2.15
C GLN A 234 -29.50 1.96 2.85
N GLU A 235 -30.06 0.95 2.22
CA GLU A 235 -29.97 -0.43 2.66
C GLU A 235 -28.57 -0.97 2.36
N ILE A 236 -27.65 -0.82 3.31
CA ILE A 236 -26.29 -1.37 3.21
C ILE A 236 -26.31 -2.81 3.70
N LYS A 237 -25.75 -3.73 2.89
CA LYS A 237 -25.59 -5.13 3.26
C LYS A 237 -24.11 -5.47 3.37
N ILE A 238 -23.67 -5.74 4.59
CA ILE A 238 -22.34 -6.26 4.89
C ILE A 238 -22.51 -7.48 5.77
N ASP A 239 -22.13 -8.63 5.23
CA ASP A 239 -22.05 -9.88 5.96
C ASP A 239 -20.58 -10.12 6.36
N VAL A 240 -20.32 -10.64 7.56
CA VAL A 240 -18.99 -11.05 8.00
C VAL A 240 -18.96 -12.57 8.15
N GLU A 241 -18.06 -13.20 7.41
CA GLU A 241 -17.92 -14.66 7.38
C GLU A 241 -16.58 -15.10 7.98
N SER A 242 -16.56 -16.31 8.54
CA SER A 242 -15.32 -16.88 9.07
C SER A 242 -14.30 -17.12 7.94
N TYR A 243 -13.02 -16.90 8.24
CA TYR A 243 -11.93 -17.19 7.31
C TYR A 243 -11.85 -18.68 6.92
N SER A 244 -12.34 -19.58 7.79
CA SER A 244 -12.45 -21.03 7.48
C SER A 244 -13.38 -21.33 6.30
N GLU A 245 -14.30 -20.42 5.99
CA GLU A 245 -15.22 -20.53 4.85
C GLU A 245 -14.64 -20.01 3.53
N LEU A 246 -13.37 -19.56 3.52
CA LEU A 246 -12.76 -18.88 2.36
C LEU A 246 -12.96 -19.67 1.06
N THR A 247 -12.69 -20.97 1.04
CA THR A 247 -12.83 -21.81 -0.17
C THR A 247 -14.29 -21.84 -0.67
N ASN A 248 -15.26 -21.94 0.23
CA ASN A 248 -16.69 -21.91 -0.12
C ASN A 248 -17.10 -20.51 -0.63
N LEU A 249 -16.58 -19.43 -0.04
CA LEU A 249 -16.83 -18.07 -0.47
C LEU A 249 -16.28 -17.84 -1.88
N LEU A 250 -15.05 -18.26 -2.15
CA LEU A 250 -14.39 -18.19 -3.46
C LEU A 250 -15.15 -18.98 -4.55
N ALA A 251 -15.86 -20.07 -4.19
CA ALA A 251 -16.63 -20.85 -5.15
C ALA A 251 -17.95 -20.18 -5.58
N ARG A 252 -18.57 -19.37 -4.70
CA ARG A 252 -19.95 -18.88 -4.90
C ARG A 252 -20.08 -17.38 -5.16
N ILE A 253 -19.02 -16.61 -4.89
CA ILE A 253 -19.07 -15.14 -5.05
C ILE A 253 -18.32 -14.74 -6.31
N PRO A 254 -19.00 -14.03 -7.25
CA PRO A 254 -18.42 -13.72 -8.55
C PRO A 254 -17.31 -12.68 -8.52
N VAL A 255 -17.35 -11.75 -7.59
CA VAL A 255 -16.33 -10.69 -7.45
C VAL A 255 -15.57 -10.84 -6.15
N MET A 256 -14.25 -10.83 -6.20
CA MET A 256 -13.40 -10.84 -5.01
C MET A 256 -12.31 -9.78 -5.15
N ILE A 257 -12.10 -9.04 -4.06
CA ILE A 257 -10.98 -8.09 -3.92
C ILE A 257 -10.22 -8.43 -2.66
N THR A 258 -8.93 -8.72 -2.80
CA THR A 258 -8.06 -9.04 -1.67
C THR A 258 -7.08 -7.92 -1.39
N ALA A 259 -6.89 -7.59 -0.10
CA ALA A 259 -6.08 -6.48 0.39
C ALA A 259 -5.52 -6.82 1.78
N THR A 260 -4.77 -7.92 1.89
CA THR A 260 -4.17 -8.31 3.17
C THR A 260 -2.70 -7.87 3.28
N SER A 261 -2.12 -8.03 4.45
CA SER A 261 -0.69 -7.87 4.70
C SER A 261 0.00 -9.22 4.90
N ALA A 262 -0.52 -10.28 4.28
CA ALA A 262 0.10 -11.59 4.36
C ALA A 262 1.47 -11.58 3.67
N PRO A 263 2.50 -12.19 4.26
CA PRO A 263 3.84 -12.23 3.65
C PRO A 263 3.98 -13.28 2.54
N TYR A 264 2.91 -14.01 2.25
CA TYR A 264 2.84 -15.07 1.23
C TYR A 264 1.41 -15.14 0.66
N PRO A 265 1.24 -15.70 -0.55
CA PRO A 265 -0.08 -15.88 -1.15
C PRO A 265 -1.01 -16.71 -0.27
N ILE A 266 -2.23 -16.21 -0.07
CA ILE A 266 -3.28 -16.88 0.71
C ILE A 266 -4.25 -17.67 -0.16
N ILE A 267 -4.29 -17.36 -1.47
CA ILE A 267 -5.06 -18.09 -2.47
C ILE A 267 -4.06 -18.80 -3.39
N THR A 268 -4.04 -20.11 -3.30
CA THR A 268 -3.14 -21.01 -4.04
C THR A 268 -3.95 -22.00 -4.88
N LYS A 269 -3.28 -22.75 -5.76
CA LYS A 269 -3.96 -23.80 -6.55
C LYS A 269 -4.67 -24.85 -5.70
N GLU A 270 -4.14 -25.12 -4.50
CA GLU A 270 -4.69 -26.13 -3.59
C GLU A 270 -6.01 -25.69 -2.96
N ASN A 271 -6.19 -24.37 -2.72
CA ASN A 271 -7.38 -23.83 -2.06
C ASN A 271 -8.28 -23.00 -2.98
N ALA A 272 -7.88 -22.78 -4.23
CA ALA A 272 -8.72 -22.17 -5.25
C ALA A 272 -9.75 -23.20 -5.74
N PRO A 273 -11.06 -23.03 -5.43
CA PRO A 273 -12.05 -24.01 -5.80
C PRO A 273 -12.36 -23.96 -7.30
N SER A 274 -12.80 -25.08 -7.88
CA SER A 274 -13.54 -25.05 -9.12
C SER A 274 -14.90 -24.38 -8.90
N ALA A 275 -15.43 -23.68 -9.90
CA ALA A 275 -16.73 -23.03 -9.82
C ALA A 275 -17.48 -23.16 -11.14
N SER A 276 -18.80 -23.14 -11.06
CA SER A 276 -19.72 -23.11 -12.22
C SER A 276 -20.12 -21.71 -12.65
N ILE A 277 -19.54 -20.69 -12.05
CA ILE A 277 -19.81 -19.27 -12.32
C ILE A 277 -18.55 -18.55 -12.76
N ASP A 278 -18.69 -17.52 -13.57
CA ASP A 278 -17.58 -16.61 -13.89
C ASP A 278 -17.16 -15.85 -12.64
N ARG A 279 -15.86 -15.76 -12.41
CA ARG A 279 -15.29 -15.11 -11.24
C ARG A 279 -14.22 -14.10 -11.65
N TYR A 280 -14.25 -12.96 -10.99
CA TYR A 280 -13.37 -11.83 -11.25
C TYR A 280 -12.64 -11.46 -9.96
N TRP A 281 -11.37 -11.80 -9.91
CA TRP A 281 -10.52 -11.63 -8.73
C TRP A 281 -9.54 -10.48 -8.93
N PHE A 282 -9.50 -9.59 -7.97
CA PHE A 282 -8.64 -8.41 -7.95
C PHE A 282 -7.72 -8.49 -6.74
N ASP A 283 -6.42 -8.61 -7.00
CA ASP A 283 -5.39 -8.59 -5.96
C ASP A 283 -4.78 -7.20 -5.90
N ILE A 284 -5.03 -6.49 -4.80
CA ILE A 284 -4.46 -5.16 -4.54
C ILE A 284 -3.48 -5.17 -3.37
N ALA A 285 -3.09 -6.36 -2.90
CA ALA A 285 -2.11 -6.56 -1.85
C ALA A 285 -0.66 -6.53 -2.38
N VAL A 286 0.27 -6.14 -1.53
CA VAL A 286 1.71 -6.34 -1.73
C VAL A 286 2.33 -6.70 -0.37
N PRO A 287 2.95 -7.88 -0.26
CA PRO A 287 3.04 -8.93 -1.29
C PRO A 287 1.66 -9.39 -1.77
N ARG A 288 1.59 -10.00 -2.96
CA ARG A 288 0.33 -10.46 -3.53
C ARG A 288 -0.31 -11.57 -2.67
N ASP A 289 -1.62 -11.54 -2.60
CA ASP A 289 -2.43 -12.53 -1.90
C ASP A 289 -2.79 -13.74 -2.79
N ILE A 290 -2.71 -13.60 -4.12
CA ILE A 290 -3.03 -14.64 -5.10
C ILE A 290 -1.75 -15.18 -5.73
N ASP A 291 -1.57 -16.50 -5.71
CA ASP A 291 -0.44 -17.17 -6.37
C ASP A 291 -0.48 -16.93 -7.89
N GLU A 292 0.68 -16.55 -8.46
CA GLU A 292 0.81 -16.26 -9.90
C GLU A 292 0.52 -17.46 -10.80
N ASN A 293 0.59 -18.68 -10.25
CA ASN A 293 0.31 -19.92 -11.00
C ASN A 293 -1.19 -20.26 -11.03
N ILE A 294 -2.06 -19.46 -10.42
CA ILE A 294 -3.50 -19.58 -10.62
C ILE A 294 -3.79 -19.09 -12.03
N SER A 295 -4.00 -20.04 -12.93
CA SER A 295 -4.42 -19.74 -14.29
C SER A 295 -5.82 -19.14 -14.24
N LEU A 296 -5.94 -17.94 -14.77
CA LEU A 296 -7.23 -17.33 -15.09
C LEU A 296 -7.75 -18.07 -16.32
N SER A 297 -8.49 -19.15 -16.11
CA SER A 297 -9.26 -19.86 -17.13
C SER A 297 -10.67 -19.38 -17.14
#